data_8d2482ccfe014346cd47856a83150a79
#
_entry.id   8d2482ccfe014346cd47856a83150a79
#
_cell.length_a   1.000
_cell.length_b   1.000
_cell.length_c   1.000
_cell.angle_alpha   90.00
_cell.angle_beta   90.00
_cell.angle_gamma   90.00
#
_symmetry.space_group_name_H-M   'P 1'
#
loop_
_entity.id
_entity.type
_entity.pdbx_description
1 polymer ?
#
loop_
_entity_poly.entity_id
_entity_poly.type
_entity_poly.pdbx_seq_one_letter_code
_entity_poly.pdbx_strand_id
1 'polypeptide(L)'
;ARDVDAARAALEQARAVLRVARTARGHATVRAPIDGVVVSRSVEVGDLVAVGAPIVTVADLRRVFLRIFVAEGDLGRVRLGQPVEVRVDAFPRRTFPGTVEEISSRAEFTPGNVQTREERAKLVFAVRIALDNPDGVMKPGLPADAVILTAAPP
;
A
#
# COMPACT_ATOMS: atom_id res chain seq x y z
N ALA A 1 -55.35 25.82 0.62
CA ALA A 1 -54.35 25.17 1.51
C ALA A 1 -54.04 23.75 1.03
N ARG A 2 -55.05 22.83 0.96
CA ARG A 2 -54.84 21.42 0.59
C ARG A 2 -54.15 21.22 -0.77
N ASP A 3 -54.51 21.97 -1.80
CA ASP A 3 -53.93 21.85 -3.14
C ASP A 3 -52.44 22.28 -3.16
N VAL A 4 -52.09 23.29 -2.38
CA VAL A 4 -50.70 23.76 -2.25
C VAL A 4 -49.85 22.73 -1.49
N ASP A 5 -50.43 22.08 -0.47
CA ASP A 5 -49.73 21.05 0.29
C ASP A 5 -49.52 19.78 -0.56
N ALA A 6 -50.51 19.40 -1.34
CA ALA A 6 -50.40 18.29 -2.30
C ALA A 6 -49.35 18.59 -3.38
N ALA A 7 -49.32 19.80 -3.93
CA ALA A 7 -48.31 20.20 -4.91
C ALA A 7 -46.88 20.21 -4.32
N ARG A 8 -46.74 20.67 -3.08
CA ARG A 8 -45.43 20.61 -2.37
C ARG A 8 -44.96 19.16 -2.16
N ALA A 9 -45.88 18.28 -1.72
CA ALA A 9 -45.55 16.87 -1.54
C ALA A 9 -45.10 16.20 -2.86
N ALA A 10 -45.82 16.49 -3.96
CA ALA A 10 -45.45 15.99 -5.28
C ALA A 10 -44.09 16.53 -5.75
N LEU A 11 -43.77 17.79 -5.48
CA LEU A 11 -42.50 18.39 -5.79
C LEU A 11 -41.35 17.69 -5.01
N GLU A 12 -41.52 17.47 -3.71
CA GLU A 12 -40.54 16.79 -2.89
C GLU A 12 -40.33 15.34 -3.33
N GLN A 13 -41.40 14.63 -3.70
CA GLN A 13 -41.32 13.29 -4.27
C GLN A 13 -40.51 13.29 -5.58
N ALA A 14 -40.83 14.21 -6.50
CA ALA A 14 -40.09 14.32 -7.76
C ALA A 14 -38.60 14.64 -7.56
N ARG A 15 -38.28 15.51 -6.60
CA ARG A 15 -36.88 15.82 -6.20
C ARG A 15 -36.18 14.60 -5.64
N ALA A 16 -36.88 13.79 -4.82
CA ALA A 16 -36.28 12.56 -4.28
C ALA A 16 -35.97 11.56 -5.39
N VAL A 17 -36.85 11.32 -6.32
CA VAL A 17 -36.62 10.47 -7.50
C VAL A 17 -35.43 10.98 -8.33
N LEU A 18 -35.36 12.28 -8.57
CA LEU A 18 -34.26 12.89 -9.31
C LEU A 18 -32.92 12.69 -8.58
N ARG A 19 -32.90 12.84 -7.25
CA ARG A 19 -31.65 12.54 -6.46
C ARG A 19 -31.21 11.10 -6.66
N VAL A 20 -32.12 10.13 -6.55
CA VAL A 20 -31.81 8.71 -6.75
C VAL A 20 -31.23 8.46 -8.15
N ALA A 21 -31.90 9.01 -9.20
CA ALA A 21 -31.42 8.85 -10.57
C ALA A 21 -30.04 9.49 -10.80
N ARG A 22 -29.77 10.66 -10.20
CA ARG A 22 -28.44 11.30 -10.27
C ARG A 22 -27.36 10.48 -9.58
N THR A 23 -27.64 9.91 -8.41
CA THR A 23 -26.73 9.03 -7.69
C THR A 23 -26.43 7.79 -8.52
N ALA A 24 -27.45 7.13 -9.07
CA ALA A 24 -27.28 5.97 -9.94
C ALA A 24 -26.41 6.28 -11.16
N ARG A 25 -26.62 7.44 -11.80
CA ARG A 25 -25.77 7.91 -12.90
C ARG A 25 -24.32 8.18 -12.44
N GLY A 26 -24.15 8.71 -11.23
CA GLY A 26 -22.82 8.96 -10.65
C GLY A 26 -21.99 7.68 -10.50
N HIS A 27 -22.62 6.57 -10.18
CA HIS A 27 -21.98 5.26 -10.05
C HIS A 27 -21.48 4.70 -11.40
N ALA A 28 -21.96 5.20 -12.53
CA ALA A 28 -21.46 4.82 -13.85
C ALA A 28 -20.07 5.43 -14.17
N THR A 29 -19.57 6.32 -13.32
CA THR A 29 -18.25 6.92 -13.50
C THR A 29 -17.40 6.62 -12.27
N VAL A 30 -16.40 5.78 -12.43
CA VAL A 30 -15.43 5.47 -11.37
C VAL A 30 -14.24 6.42 -11.49
N ARG A 31 -13.90 7.09 -10.41
CA ARG A 31 -12.78 8.01 -10.32
C ARG A 31 -11.73 7.49 -9.38
N ALA A 32 -10.43 7.76 -9.68
CA ALA A 32 -9.35 7.47 -8.77
C ALA A 32 -9.53 8.30 -7.47
N PRO A 33 -9.48 7.68 -6.28
CA PRO A 33 -9.61 8.38 -5.00
C PRO A 33 -8.32 9.11 -4.59
N ILE A 34 -7.19 8.78 -5.21
CA ILE A 34 -5.86 9.35 -4.94
C ILE A 34 -5.15 9.67 -6.26
N ASP A 35 -4.18 10.58 -6.19
CA ASP A 35 -3.19 10.76 -7.25
C ASP A 35 -2.21 9.58 -7.21
N GLY A 36 -1.86 9.04 -8.37
CA GLY A 36 -0.98 7.88 -8.43
C GLY A 36 -0.82 7.29 -9.81
N VAL A 37 -0.20 6.13 -9.85
CA VAL A 37 0.02 5.35 -11.06
C VAL A 37 -0.85 4.10 -11.03
N VAL A 38 -1.43 3.75 -12.17
CA VAL A 38 -2.14 2.48 -12.33
C VAL A 38 -1.13 1.33 -12.31
N VAL A 39 -1.16 0.52 -11.27
CA VAL A 39 -0.26 -0.63 -11.11
C VAL A 39 -0.86 -1.93 -11.65
N SER A 40 -2.19 -2.04 -11.67
CA SER A 40 -2.87 -3.16 -12.34
C SER A 40 -4.27 -2.77 -12.79
N ARG A 41 -4.73 -3.39 -13.84
CA ARG A 41 -6.09 -3.34 -14.35
C ARG A 41 -6.65 -4.76 -14.37
N SER A 42 -7.75 -4.98 -13.67
CA SER A 42 -8.32 -6.31 -13.45
C SER A 42 -9.48 -6.63 -14.39
N VAL A 43 -9.92 -5.66 -15.20
CA VAL A 43 -11.09 -5.80 -16.09
C VAL A 43 -10.83 -5.19 -17.45
N GLU A 44 -11.50 -5.72 -18.47
CA GLU A 44 -11.46 -5.23 -19.86
C GLU A 44 -12.81 -4.59 -20.25
N VAL A 45 -12.79 -3.85 -21.35
CA VAL A 45 -14.03 -3.28 -21.91
C VAL A 45 -14.92 -4.41 -22.41
N GLY A 46 -16.13 -4.46 -21.90
CA GLY A 46 -17.10 -5.53 -22.20
C GLY A 46 -17.26 -6.54 -21.08
N ASP A 47 -16.41 -6.52 -20.07
CA ASP A 47 -16.55 -7.43 -18.93
C ASP A 47 -17.75 -7.09 -18.05
N LEU A 48 -18.38 -8.14 -17.54
CA LEU A 48 -19.41 -8.01 -16.49
C LEU A 48 -18.73 -7.98 -15.12
N VAL A 49 -18.86 -6.86 -14.42
CA VAL A 49 -18.20 -6.63 -13.13
C VAL A 49 -19.19 -6.77 -11.99
N ALA A 50 -18.89 -7.64 -11.03
CA ALA A 50 -19.68 -7.78 -9.82
C ALA A 50 -19.50 -6.56 -8.89
N VAL A 51 -20.50 -6.30 -8.04
CA VAL A 51 -20.41 -5.24 -7.04
C VAL A 51 -19.28 -5.53 -6.06
N GLY A 52 -18.38 -4.56 -5.88
CA GLY A 52 -17.22 -4.69 -5.00
C GLY A 52 -15.99 -5.33 -5.66
N ALA A 53 -16.07 -5.75 -6.91
CA ALA A 53 -14.89 -6.27 -7.61
C ALA A 53 -13.89 -5.14 -7.92
N PRO A 54 -12.57 -5.39 -7.78
CA PRO A 54 -11.56 -4.42 -8.12
C PRO A 54 -11.51 -4.22 -9.64
N ILE A 55 -11.54 -2.97 -10.08
CA ILE A 55 -11.44 -2.61 -11.50
C ILE A 55 -10.00 -2.23 -11.85
N VAL A 56 -9.43 -1.36 -11.04
CA VAL A 56 -8.09 -0.80 -11.23
C VAL A 56 -7.45 -0.63 -9.85
N THR A 57 -6.17 -0.95 -9.75
CA THR A 57 -5.36 -0.63 -8.57
C THR A 57 -4.48 0.58 -8.86
N VAL A 58 -4.63 1.62 -8.07
CA VAL A 58 -3.81 2.85 -8.14
C VAL A 58 -2.93 2.91 -6.91
N ALA A 59 -1.65 3.20 -7.09
CA ALA A 59 -0.70 3.37 -6.00
C ALA A 59 0.05 4.69 -6.13
N ASP A 60 0.28 5.36 -5.00
CA ASP A 60 1.22 6.48 -4.94
C ASP A 60 2.65 5.92 -4.82
N LEU A 61 3.40 5.99 -5.90
CA LEU A 61 4.77 5.48 -5.98
C LEU A 61 5.83 6.50 -5.55
N ARG A 62 5.45 7.70 -5.11
CA ARG A 62 6.41 8.70 -4.61
C ARG A 62 7.05 8.28 -3.29
N ARG A 63 6.37 7.43 -2.55
CA ARG A 63 6.85 6.80 -1.32
C ARG A 63 6.64 5.31 -1.44
N VAL A 64 7.72 4.57 -1.26
CA VAL A 64 7.70 3.11 -1.27
C VAL A 64 8.26 2.58 0.05
N PHE A 65 8.01 1.34 0.35
CA PHE A 65 8.60 0.70 1.52
C PHE A 65 9.28 -0.61 1.15
N LEU A 66 10.37 -0.90 1.84
CA LEU A 66 11.03 -2.19 1.81
C LEU A 66 10.70 -2.94 3.10
N ARG A 67 10.28 -4.18 2.99
CA ARG A 67 10.10 -5.08 4.12
C ARG A 67 11.29 -6.01 4.20
N ILE A 68 12.01 -5.94 5.30
CA ILE A 68 13.11 -6.84 5.61
C ILE A 68 12.78 -7.66 6.85
N PHE A 69 13.57 -8.72 7.06
CA PHE A 69 13.44 -9.60 8.22
C PHE A 69 14.73 -9.57 9.02
N VAL A 70 14.61 -9.18 10.28
CA VAL A 70 15.73 -9.08 11.22
C VAL A 70 15.63 -10.24 12.22
N ALA A 71 16.73 -10.92 12.45
CA ALA A 71 16.81 -12.00 13.43
C ALA A 71 16.57 -11.46 14.86
N GLU A 72 15.98 -12.27 15.74
CA GLU A 72 15.70 -11.91 17.14
C GLU A 72 16.96 -11.36 17.85
N GLY A 73 18.12 -11.98 17.65
CA GLY A 73 19.36 -11.56 18.28
C GLY A 73 19.84 -10.16 17.88
N ASP A 74 19.45 -9.67 16.71
CA ASP A 74 19.84 -8.33 16.21
C ASP A 74 18.76 -7.28 16.44
N LEU A 75 17.55 -7.69 16.81
CA LEU A 75 16.41 -6.79 16.99
C LEU A 75 16.68 -5.69 18.05
N GLY A 76 17.42 -6.03 19.09
CA GLY A 76 17.81 -5.08 20.15
C GLY A 76 18.63 -3.89 19.65
N ARG A 77 19.22 -3.98 18.45
CA ARG A 77 20.06 -2.94 17.83
C ARG A 77 19.27 -2.06 16.86
N VAL A 78 18.03 -2.45 16.51
CA VAL A 78 17.18 -1.72 15.57
C VAL A 78 16.25 -0.77 16.34
N ARG A 79 16.13 0.46 15.89
CA ARG A 79 15.29 1.50 16.47
C ARG A 79 14.44 2.18 15.39
N LEU A 80 13.26 2.63 15.77
CA LEU A 80 12.44 3.49 14.92
C LEU A 80 13.20 4.79 14.60
N GLY A 81 13.06 5.28 13.37
CA GLY A 81 13.73 6.48 12.88
C GLY A 81 15.20 6.28 12.51
N GLN A 82 15.74 5.08 12.62
CA GLN A 82 17.13 4.77 12.29
C GLN A 82 17.36 4.87 10.78
N PRO A 83 18.47 5.50 10.34
CA PRO A 83 18.79 5.59 8.93
C PRO A 83 19.21 4.23 8.37
N VAL A 84 18.82 4.00 7.13
CA VAL A 84 19.07 2.76 6.39
C VAL A 84 19.57 3.08 4.99
N GLU A 85 20.58 2.37 4.54
CA GLU A 85 21.01 2.38 3.14
C GLU A 85 20.41 1.18 2.42
N VAL A 86 19.63 1.47 1.36
CA VAL A 86 19.00 0.45 0.54
C VAL A 86 19.68 0.38 -0.82
N ARG A 87 20.01 -0.82 -1.25
CA ARG A 87 20.56 -1.13 -2.57
C ARG A 87 19.57 -2.00 -3.32
N VAL A 88 19.27 -1.59 -4.54
CA VAL A 88 18.33 -2.30 -5.43
C VAL A 88 19.14 -2.86 -6.59
N ASP A 89 18.99 -4.15 -6.88
CA ASP A 89 19.76 -4.83 -7.93
C ASP A 89 19.62 -4.17 -9.30
N ALA A 90 18.45 -3.61 -9.59
CA ALA A 90 18.22 -2.85 -10.82
C ALA A 90 19.06 -1.57 -10.95
N PHE A 91 19.64 -1.08 -9.84
CA PHE A 91 20.45 0.16 -9.79
C PHE A 91 21.75 -0.04 -8.99
N PRO A 92 22.69 -0.88 -9.47
CA PRO A 92 23.85 -1.34 -8.68
C PRO A 92 24.82 -0.23 -8.27
N ARG A 93 24.76 0.94 -8.90
CA ARG A 93 25.61 2.11 -8.58
C ARG A 93 24.87 3.18 -7.76
N ARG A 94 23.64 2.93 -7.34
CA ARG A 94 22.82 3.91 -6.61
C ARG A 94 22.38 3.31 -5.27
N THR A 95 22.63 4.04 -4.20
CA THR A 95 22.11 3.75 -2.86
C THR A 95 20.94 4.69 -2.59
N PHE A 96 19.89 4.16 -2.03
CA PHE A 96 18.68 4.90 -1.69
C PHE A 96 18.62 5.06 -0.17
N PRO A 97 18.54 6.29 0.35
CA PRO A 97 18.37 6.51 1.78
C PRO A 97 16.96 6.09 2.20
N GLY A 98 16.88 5.40 3.30
CA GLY A 98 15.64 4.99 3.92
C GLY A 98 15.65 5.22 5.42
N THR A 99 14.50 5.02 6.06
CA THR A 99 14.32 5.17 7.50
C THR A 99 13.46 4.03 8.03
N VAL A 100 13.83 3.47 9.17
CA VAL A 100 13.02 2.47 9.86
C VAL A 100 11.71 3.12 10.32
N GLU A 101 10.59 2.73 9.70
CA GLU A 101 9.27 3.28 9.98
C GLU A 101 8.48 2.42 10.96
N GLU A 102 8.65 1.09 10.88
CA GLU A 102 7.89 0.16 11.71
C GLU A 102 8.73 -1.08 12.02
N ILE A 103 8.60 -1.56 13.24
CA ILE A 103 9.16 -2.82 13.71
C ILE A 103 7.99 -3.67 14.20
N SER A 104 7.76 -4.83 13.57
CA SER A 104 6.68 -5.72 13.95
C SER A 104 6.88 -6.23 15.39
N SER A 105 5.83 -6.18 16.19
CA SER A 105 5.81 -6.82 17.52
C SER A 105 5.54 -8.33 17.46
N ARG A 106 5.21 -8.85 16.27
CA ARG A 106 4.95 -10.27 16.05
C ARG A 106 6.15 -10.93 15.37
N ALA A 107 6.66 -11.98 15.99
CA ALA A 107 7.66 -12.83 15.36
C ALA A 107 7.04 -13.63 14.21
N GLU A 108 7.80 -13.80 13.15
CA GLU A 108 7.47 -14.63 11.99
C GLU A 108 8.55 -15.72 11.86
N PHE A 109 8.17 -16.86 11.28
CA PHE A 109 9.18 -17.84 10.88
C PHE A 109 9.80 -17.38 9.56
N THR A 110 11.12 -17.60 9.40
CA THR A 110 11.82 -17.21 8.18
C THR A 110 11.04 -17.66 6.94
N PRO A 111 10.56 -16.74 6.08
CA PRO A 111 9.88 -17.13 4.86
C PRO A 111 10.93 -17.67 3.88
N GLY A 112 10.95 -18.99 3.68
CA GLY A 112 11.86 -19.61 2.72
C GLY A 112 11.85 -21.13 2.78
N ASN A 113 12.26 -21.73 1.67
CA ASN A 113 12.39 -23.19 1.52
C ASN A 113 13.73 -23.62 2.16
N VAL A 114 13.74 -23.70 3.48
CA VAL A 114 14.94 -23.98 4.27
C VAL A 114 15.12 -25.50 4.40
N GLN A 115 16.24 -26.03 3.93
CA GLN A 115 16.47 -27.46 3.84
C GLN A 115 17.05 -28.08 5.12
N THR A 116 17.53 -27.28 6.08
CA THR A 116 18.11 -27.76 7.33
C THR A 116 17.21 -27.50 8.55
N ARG A 117 17.26 -28.40 9.55
CA ARG A 117 16.48 -28.30 10.79
C ARG A 117 16.88 -27.06 11.64
N GLU A 118 18.15 -26.68 11.57
CA GLU A 118 18.71 -25.55 12.35
C GLU A 118 18.30 -24.18 11.80
N GLU A 119 18.04 -24.08 10.50
CA GLU A 119 17.57 -22.85 9.87
C GLU A 119 16.05 -22.64 9.98
N ARG A 120 15.28 -23.73 10.21
CA ARG A 120 13.80 -23.66 10.33
C ARG A 120 13.29 -22.99 11.59
N ALA A 121 14.13 -22.71 12.57
CA ALA A 121 13.74 -22.27 13.90
C ALA A 121 14.15 -20.81 14.22
N LYS A 122 14.66 -20.05 13.24
CA LYS A 122 15.04 -18.66 13.50
C LYS A 122 13.81 -17.79 13.46
N LEU A 123 13.40 -17.30 14.62
CA LEU A 123 12.41 -16.24 14.75
C LEU A 123 12.99 -14.95 14.14
N VAL A 124 12.22 -14.36 13.27
CA VAL A 124 12.55 -13.09 12.63
C VAL A 124 11.43 -12.09 12.86
N PHE A 125 11.77 -10.83 12.85
CA PHE A 125 10.82 -9.74 12.98
C PHE A 125 10.82 -8.93 11.69
N ALA A 126 9.63 -8.66 11.16
CA ALA A 126 9.50 -7.80 10.00
C ALA A 126 9.79 -6.36 10.39
N VAL A 127 10.65 -5.71 9.62
CA VAL A 127 10.96 -4.28 9.74
C VAL A 127 10.61 -3.61 8.42
N ARG A 128 9.83 -2.54 8.50
CA ARG A 128 9.45 -1.73 7.35
C ARG A 128 10.32 -0.49 7.29
N ILE A 129 10.94 -0.30 6.14
CA ILE A 129 11.81 0.83 5.83
C ILE A 129 11.07 1.70 4.82
N ALA A 130 10.84 2.95 5.17
CA ALA A 130 10.29 3.95 4.26
C ALA A 130 11.39 4.50 3.37
N LEU A 131 11.10 4.68 2.09
CA LEU A 131 11.99 5.21 1.07
C LEU A 131 11.26 6.28 0.26
N ASP A 132 11.89 7.42 0.08
CA ASP A 132 11.41 8.42 -0.85
C ASP A 132 11.77 8.04 -2.29
N ASN A 133 10.80 8.14 -3.17
CA ASN A 133 10.92 7.75 -4.58
C ASN A 133 10.38 8.87 -5.49
N PRO A 134 10.94 10.08 -5.41
CA PRO A 134 10.42 11.23 -6.15
C PRO A 134 10.48 11.02 -7.68
N ASP A 135 11.49 10.30 -8.15
CA ASP A 135 11.68 10.01 -9.57
C ASP A 135 10.82 8.83 -10.07
N GLY A 136 10.10 8.12 -9.19
CA GLY A 136 9.29 6.95 -9.54
C GLY A 136 10.07 5.75 -10.09
N VAL A 137 11.39 5.71 -9.86
CA VAL A 137 12.29 4.66 -10.41
C VAL A 137 12.15 3.33 -9.69
N MET A 138 11.88 3.37 -8.38
CA MET A 138 11.61 2.18 -7.61
C MET A 138 10.18 1.72 -7.85
N LYS A 139 10.04 0.44 -8.17
CA LYS A 139 8.73 -0.18 -8.44
C LYS A 139 8.48 -1.31 -7.45
N PRO A 140 7.22 -1.56 -7.08
CA PRO A 140 6.87 -2.71 -6.26
C PRO A 140 7.37 -4.02 -6.88
N GLY A 141 7.88 -4.93 -6.03
CA GLY A 141 8.39 -6.24 -6.46
C GLY A 141 9.86 -6.27 -6.84
N LEU A 142 10.59 -5.16 -6.80
CA LEU A 142 12.04 -5.18 -6.98
C LEU A 142 12.72 -5.78 -5.74
N PRO A 143 13.65 -6.74 -5.91
CA PRO A 143 14.49 -7.21 -4.82
C PRO A 143 15.47 -6.10 -4.39
N ALA A 144 15.72 -6.02 -3.09
CA ALA A 144 16.60 -5.02 -2.53
C ALA A 144 17.25 -5.52 -1.22
N ASP A 145 18.47 -5.08 -0.99
CA ASP A 145 19.19 -5.27 0.27
C ASP A 145 19.20 -3.99 1.09
N ALA A 146 19.18 -4.13 2.41
CA ALA A 146 19.22 -2.99 3.32
C ALA A 146 20.30 -3.15 4.37
N VAL A 147 21.05 -2.07 4.59
CA VAL A 147 22.03 -1.94 5.67
C VAL A 147 21.50 -0.91 6.66
N ILE A 148 21.11 -1.36 7.84
CA ILE A 148 20.69 -0.47 8.93
C ILE A 148 21.95 0.12 9.56
N LEU A 149 22.07 1.45 9.55
CA LEU A 149 23.22 2.14 10.11
C LEU A 149 23.08 2.19 11.64
N THR A 150 23.61 1.20 12.32
CA THR A 150 23.66 1.21 13.79
C THR A 150 24.77 2.16 14.24
N ALA A 151 24.44 3.10 15.14
CA ALA A 151 25.49 3.80 15.88
C ALA A 151 26.36 2.76 16.60
N ALA A 152 27.68 2.95 16.57
CA ALA A 152 28.58 2.09 17.34
C ALA A 152 28.09 2.04 18.79
N PRO A 153 28.15 0.87 19.45
CA PRO A 153 27.82 0.81 20.86
C PRO A 153 28.73 1.76 21.64
N PRO A 154 28.20 2.42 22.67
CA PRO A 154 28.97 3.31 23.53
C PRO A 154 30.12 2.58 24.25
#